data_9aad495c78c6a81b507fba81746d8e55
#
_entry.id   9aad495c78c6a81b507fba81746d8e55
#
_cell.length_a   1.000
_cell.length_b   1.000
_cell.length_c   1.000
_cell.angle_alpha   90.00
_cell.angle_beta   90.00
_cell.angle_gamma   90.00
#
_symmetry.space_group_name_H-M   'P 1'
#
loop_
_entity.id
_entity.type
_entity.pdbx_description
1 polymer ?
#
loop_
_entity_poly.entity_id
_entity_poly.type
_entity_poly.pdbx_seq_one_letter_code
_entity_poly.pdbx_strand_id
1 'polypeptide(L)'
;AEQVTVWGDEPLFGVITSTPPHLASGDDDKKAKKTDDLAIDVGMTADDVKKIVRPGMRITVNSTPKELLGGRVSCAALDDRAGVAAILRCLELLKDKNHGCRISVLFSSQEETGGSGAAAGGFAAAPDEAIAVDVSFAMAPGLKKEKCGKLGGGAMIGFSPSLDYSMSRTLERIADENGIAHQCEVMSGSTG
;
A
#
# COMPACT_ATOMS: atom_id res chain seq x y z
N ALA A 1 20.74 -0.56 -9.50
CA ALA A 1 19.85 -1.11 -10.51
C ALA A 1 18.75 -1.90 -9.81
N GLU A 2 17.50 -1.66 -10.18
CA GLU A 2 16.35 -2.38 -9.62
C GLU A 2 16.18 -3.71 -10.35
N GLN A 3 15.90 -4.76 -9.58
CA GLN A 3 15.58 -6.08 -10.10
C GLN A 3 14.09 -6.18 -10.39
N VAL A 4 13.76 -6.78 -11.52
CA VAL A 4 12.36 -6.91 -11.95
C VAL A 4 12.07 -8.32 -12.45
N THR A 5 10.80 -8.69 -12.46
CA THR A 5 10.28 -9.85 -13.20
C THR A 5 9.44 -9.34 -14.36
N VAL A 6 9.81 -9.74 -15.57
CA VAL A 6 9.03 -9.53 -16.79
C VAL A 6 8.12 -10.75 -16.95
N TRP A 7 6.82 -10.54 -16.91
CA TRP A 7 5.81 -11.59 -17.03
C TRP A 7 5.49 -11.85 -18.51
N GLY A 8 6.46 -12.46 -19.22
CA GLY A 8 6.32 -12.95 -20.56
C GLY A 8 5.51 -14.24 -20.65
N ASP A 9 5.66 -15.01 -21.71
CA ASP A 9 5.08 -16.35 -21.80
C ASP A 9 5.59 -17.26 -20.66
N GLU A 10 6.80 -16.97 -20.17
CA GLU A 10 7.35 -17.44 -18.90
C GLU A 10 7.98 -16.27 -18.14
N PRO A 11 8.07 -16.33 -16.79
CA PRO A 11 8.67 -15.28 -16.00
C PRO A 11 10.16 -15.13 -16.29
N LEU A 12 10.61 -13.94 -16.64
CA LEU A 12 12.00 -13.61 -16.88
C LEU A 12 12.53 -12.68 -15.79
N PHE A 13 13.70 -13.00 -15.26
CA PHE A 13 14.44 -12.06 -14.44
C PHE A 13 15.04 -10.96 -15.32
N GLY A 14 14.97 -9.72 -14.85
CA GLY A 14 15.56 -8.57 -15.53
C GLY A 14 16.10 -7.54 -14.54
N VAL A 15 16.88 -6.64 -15.08
CA VAL A 15 17.46 -5.52 -14.34
C VAL A 15 17.16 -4.23 -15.09
N ILE A 16 16.62 -3.22 -14.38
CA ILE A 16 16.40 -1.91 -14.98
C ILE A 16 17.74 -1.25 -15.24
N THR A 17 17.94 -0.83 -16.49
CA THR A 17 19.14 -0.15 -16.96
C THR A 17 18.79 1.22 -17.55
N SER A 18 19.77 2.09 -17.61
CA SER A 18 19.70 3.38 -18.30
C SER A 18 21.04 3.67 -18.94
N THR A 19 21.10 4.74 -19.75
CA THR A 19 22.37 5.19 -20.33
C THR A 19 23.42 5.40 -19.22
N PRO A 20 24.60 4.75 -19.32
CA PRO A 20 25.65 4.93 -18.34
C PRO A 20 26.13 6.40 -18.27
N PRO A 21 26.61 6.89 -17.11
CA PRO A 21 27.00 8.28 -16.96
C PRO A 21 28.06 8.77 -17.96
N HIS A 22 28.99 7.91 -18.34
CA HIS A 22 30.04 8.24 -19.31
C HIS A 22 29.57 8.36 -20.77
N LEU A 23 28.34 7.90 -21.05
CA LEU A 23 27.68 8.05 -22.35
C LEU A 23 26.56 9.10 -22.33
N ALA A 24 26.22 9.60 -21.13
CA ALA A 24 25.24 10.67 -20.99
C ALA A 24 25.88 12.01 -21.32
N SER A 25 25.17 12.88 -22.04
CA SER A 25 25.65 14.20 -22.42
C SER A 25 25.00 15.31 -21.58
N GLY A 26 25.77 16.17 -20.98
CA GLY A 26 25.34 17.41 -20.34
C GLY A 26 24.61 17.26 -19.01
N ASP A 27 23.59 18.09 -18.77
CA ASP A 27 22.83 18.17 -17.51
C ASP A 27 21.88 16.97 -17.24
N ASP A 28 21.83 16.00 -18.13
CA ASP A 28 20.96 14.82 -17.97
C ASP A 28 21.39 13.89 -16.81
N ASP A 29 22.63 13.97 -16.37
CA ASP A 29 23.13 13.19 -15.22
C ASP A 29 22.55 13.64 -13.87
N LYS A 30 22.02 14.88 -13.81
CA LYS A 30 21.49 15.46 -12.56
C LYS A 30 19.98 15.27 -12.38
N LYS A 31 19.31 14.74 -13.38
CA LYS A 31 17.84 14.55 -13.36
C LYS A 31 17.50 13.08 -13.26
N ALA A 32 16.43 12.77 -12.51
CA ALA A 32 15.84 11.44 -12.54
C ALA A 32 15.44 11.09 -13.99
N LYS A 33 15.84 9.91 -14.45
CA LYS A 33 15.45 9.43 -15.78
C LYS A 33 13.94 9.20 -15.83
N LYS A 34 13.34 9.55 -16.96
CA LYS A 34 11.93 9.25 -17.20
C LYS A 34 11.76 7.75 -17.46
N THR A 35 10.57 7.23 -17.20
CA THR A 35 10.27 5.81 -17.45
C THR A 35 10.53 5.42 -18.90
N ASP A 36 10.25 6.29 -19.84
CA ASP A 36 10.45 6.06 -21.29
C ASP A 36 11.94 5.93 -21.69
N ASP A 37 12.84 6.44 -20.86
CA ASP A 37 14.30 6.38 -21.07
C ASP A 37 14.95 5.15 -20.41
N LEU A 38 14.15 4.31 -19.75
CA LEU A 38 14.62 3.11 -19.10
C LEU A 38 14.52 1.89 -20.02
N ALA A 39 15.45 0.98 -19.86
CA ALA A 39 15.40 -0.32 -20.51
C ALA A 39 15.51 -1.42 -19.43
N ILE A 40 15.07 -2.62 -19.78
CA ILE A 40 15.23 -3.82 -18.94
C ILE A 40 16.13 -4.77 -19.67
N ASP A 41 17.27 -5.06 -19.05
CA ASP A 41 18.18 -6.09 -19.53
C ASP A 41 17.75 -7.44 -18.93
N VAL A 42 17.42 -8.38 -19.78
CA VAL A 42 17.04 -9.75 -19.44
C VAL A 42 18.12 -10.75 -19.86
N GLY A 43 19.28 -10.29 -20.34
CA GLY A 43 20.40 -11.13 -20.77
C GLY A 43 20.15 -11.93 -22.05
N MET A 44 19.19 -11.52 -22.88
CA MET A 44 18.81 -12.20 -24.11
C MET A 44 18.99 -11.31 -25.34
N THR A 45 19.10 -11.93 -26.52
CA THR A 45 19.08 -11.18 -27.78
C THR A 45 17.69 -10.59 -28.05
N ALA A 46 17.63 -9.52 -28.83
CA ALA A 46 16.35 -8.90 -29.18
C ALA A 46 15.38 -9.87 -29.91
N ASP A 47 15.93 -10.77 -30.73
CA ASP A 47 15.11 -11.73 -31.48
C ASP A 47 14.55 -12.83 -30.55
N ASP A 48 15.28 -13.23 -29.54
CA ASP A 48 14.78 -14.20 -28.56
C ASP A 48 13.76 -13.57 -27.60
N VAL A 49 14.00 -12.35 -27.14
CA VAL A 49 13.02 -11.62 -26.32
C VAL A 49 11.67 -11.46 -27.03
N LYS A 50 11.68 -11.09 -28.30
CA LYS A 50 10.45 -10.91 -29.10
C LYS A 50 9.61 -12.19 -29.25
N LYS A 51 10.19 -13.36 -29.06
CA LYS A 51 9.45 -14.63 -29.09
C LYS A 51 8.55 -14.81 -27.87
N ILE A 52 8.95 -14.26 -26.71
CA ILE A 52 8.34 -14.54 -25.41
C ILE A 52 7.82 -13.30 -24.69
N VAL A 53 8.22 -12.11 -25.12
CA VAL A 53 7.77 -10.83 -24.52
C VAL A 53 7.10 -9.96 -25.58
N ARG A 54 5.93 -9.44 -25.26
CA ARG A 54 5.14 -8.56 -26.12
C ARG A 54 4.77 -7.26 -25.38
N PRO A 55 4.59 -6.13 -26.09
CA PRO A 55 4.05 -4.92 -25.48
C PRO A 55 2.74 -5.16 -24.75
N GLY A 56 2.58 -4.55 -23.58
CA GLY A 56 1.42 -4.74 -22.69
C GLY A 56 1.56 -5.83 -21.63
N MET A 57 2.61 -6.64 -21.69
CA MET A 57 2.94 -7.57 -20.62
C MET A 57 3.41 -6.86 -19.36
N ARG A 58 3.09 -7.40 -18.20
CA ARG A 58 3.39 -6.80 -16.91
C ARG A 58 4.86 -6.92 -16.54
N ILE A 59 5.34 -5.92 -15.82
CA ILE A 59 6.67 -5.95 -15.22
C ILE A 59 6.49 -5.56 -13.75
N THR A 60 7.05 -6.35 -12.85
CA THR A 60 6.99 -6.08 -11.42
C THR A 60 8.38 -5.93 -10.84
N VAL A 61 8.55 -4.94 -9.98
CA VAL A 61 9.79 -4.79 -9.21
C VAL A 61 9.87 -5.94 -8.20
N ASN A 62 11.02 -6.60 -8.14
CA ASN A 62 11.27 -7.68 -7.20
C ASN A 62 11.47 -7.10 -5.80
N SER A 63 10.42 -7.16 -5.00
CA SER A 63 10.45 -6.72 -3.63
C SER A 63 10.03 -7.86 -2.71
N THR A 64 10.93 -8.26 -1.84
CA THR A 64 10.65 -9.21 -0.77
C THR A 64 10.58 -8.47 0.56
N PRO A 65 9.69 -8.86 1.49
CA PRO A 65 9.68 -8.31 2.84
C PRO A 65 11.06 -8.40 3.48
N LYS A 66 11.49 -7.30 4.08
CA LYS A 66 12.78 -7.23 4.79
C LYS A 66 12.55 -6.81 6.22
N GLU A 67 13.04 -7.62 7.13
CA GLU A 67 13.10 -7.25 8.54
C GLU A 67 14.21 -6.22 8.77
N LEU A 68 13.87 -5.18 9.49
CA LEU A 68 14.78 -4.09 9.87
C LEU A 68 14.98 -4.08 11.38
N LEU A 69 16.00 -3.36 11.85
CA LEU A 69 16.26 -3.17 13.26
C LEU A 69 15.03 -2.59 13.98
N GLY A 70 14.81 -3.04 15.22
CA GLY A 70 13.69 -2.58 16.06
C GLY A 70 12.33 -3.21 15.69
N GLY A 71 12.33 -4.41 15.10
CA GLY A 71 11.10 -5.15 14.79
C GLY A 71 10.27 -4.50 13.67
N ARG A 72 10.92 -3.78 12.76
CA ARG A 72 10.27 -3.11 11.63
C ARG A 72 10.37 -3.96 10.37
N VAL A 73 9.45 -3.76 9.46
CA VAL A 73 9.44 -4.43 8.16
C VAL A 73 9.39 -3.37 7.05
N SER A 74 10.11 -3.62 5.99
CA SER A 74 10.04 -2.85 4.73
C SER A 74 9.68 -3.77 3.58
N CYS A 75 8.70 -3.36 2.79
CA CYS A 75 8.27 -4.09 1.60
C CYS A 75 7.54 -3.12 0.65
N ALA A 76 7.49 -3.46 -0.63
CA ALA A 76 6.56 -2.79 -1.55
C ALA A 76 5.10 -3.13 -1.20
N ALA A 77 4.20 -2.20 -1.49
CA ALA A 77 2.76 -2.38 -1.34
C ALA A 77 2.32 -2.77 0.10
N LEU A 78 3.02 -2.26 1.15
CA LEU A 78 2.50 -2.27 2.52
C LEU A 78 1.29 -1.35 2.66
N ASP A 79 1.19 -0.38 1.81
CA ASP A 79 0.02 0.38 1.45
C ASP A 79 -0.74 -0.37 0.33
N ASP A 80 -1.93 -0.99 0.59
CA ASP A 80 -2.42 -1.22 1.96
C ASP A 80 -2.50 -2.73 2.30
N ARG A 81 -1.46 -3.50 2.04
CA ARG A 81 -1.40 -4.90 2.49
C ARG A 81 -1.31 -5.04 4.01
N ALA A 82 -0.89 -3.98 4.71
CA ALA A 82 -0.88 -3.98 6.16
C ALA A 82 -2.31 -3.98 6.72
N GLY A 83 -3.21 -3.18 6.15
CA GLY A 83 -4.63 -3.19 6.48
C GLY A 83 -5.31 -4.51 6.12
N VAL A 84 -4.99 -5.08 4.95
CA VAL A 84 -5.46 -6.44 4.59
C VAL A 84 -5.09 -7.46 5.66
N ALA A 85 -3.83 -7.46 6.12
CA ALA A 85 -3.36 -8.38 7.18
C ALA A 85 -4.07 -8.13 8.51
N ALA A 86 -4.31 -6.87 8.87
CA ALA A 86 -5.04 -6.50 10.08
C ALA A 86 -6.50 -7.00 10.03
N ILE A 87 -7.19 -6.84 8.90
CA ILE A 87 -8.55 -7.34 8.70
C ILE A 87 -8.59 -8.87 8.79
N LEU A 88 -7.67 -9.57 8.14
CA LEU A 88 -7.59 -11.04 8.23
C LEU A 88 -7.37 -11.50 9.68
N ARG A 89 -6.49 -10.80 10.42
CA ARG A 89 -6.29 -11.09 11.83
C ARG A 89 -7.53 -10.82 12.68
N CYS A 90 -8.26 -9.77 12.38
CA CYS A 90 -9.56 -9.49 13.02
C CYS A 90 -10.55 -10.64 12.80
N LEU A 91 -10.69 -11.13 11.57
CA LEU A 91 -11.56 -12.28 11.26
C LEU A 91 -11.15 -13.56 12.01
N GLU A 92 -9.83 -13.82 12.12
CA GLU A 92 -9.33 -14.94 12.92
C GLU A 92 -9.74 -14.81 14.41
N LEU A 93 -9.65 -13.61 14.97
CA LEU A 93 -10.04 -13.35 16.35
C LEU A 93 -11.55 -13.45 16.60
N LEU A 94 -12.35 -13.23 15.55
CA LEU A 94 -13.81 -13.31 15.59
C LEU A 94 -14.36 -14.74 15.36
N LYS A 95 -13.57 -15.66 14.80
CA LYS A 95 -13.99 -16.96 14.32
C LYS A 95 -14.87 -17.74 15.30
N ASP A 96 -14.51 -17.73 16.57
CA ASP A 96 -15.21 -18.51 17.61
C ASP A 96 -15.99 -17.59 18.58
N LYS A 97 -16.24 -16.35 18.16
CA LYS A 97 -16.96 -15.36 18.97
C LYS A 97 -18.39 -15.20 18.47
N ASN A 98 -19.32 -15.10 19.40
CA ASN A 98 -20.68 -14.74 19.09
C ASN A 98 -20.73 -13.21 18.83
N HIS A 99 -21.19 -12.83 17.66
CA HIS A 99 -21.42 -11.42 17.27
C HIS A 99 -22.84 -11.25 16.72
N GLY A 100 -23.48 -10.14 17.06
CA GLY A 100 -24.87 -9.84 16.73
C GLY A 100 -25.10 -9.18 15.36
N CYS A 101 -24.08 -9.11 14.50
CA CYS A 101 -24.14 -8.46 13.21
C CYS A 101 -23.57 -9.34 12.09
N ARG A 102 -23.98 -9.09 10.86
CA ARG A 102 -23.33 -9.61 9.67
C ARG A 102 -22.09 -8.79 9.37
N ILE A 103 -20.96 -9.44 9.22
CA ILE A 103 -19.68 -8.78 8.87
C ILE A 103 -19.41 -9.07 7.39
N SER A 104 -19.24 -8.02 6.60
CA SER A 104 -18.81 -8.08 5.22
C SER A 104 -17.42 -7.45 5.13
N VAL A 105 -16.48 -8.12 4.47
CA VAL A 105 -15.15 -7.61 4.22
C VAL A 105 -15.00 -7.33 2.73
N LEU A 106 -14.54 -6.14 2.41
CA LEU A 106 -14.24 -5.71 1.06
C LEU A 106 -12.75 -5.39 0.93
N PHE A 107 -12.04 -6.17 0.13
CA PHE A 107 -10.72 -5.79 -0.37
C PHE A 107 -10.91 -5.07 -1.70
N SER A 108 -10.92 -3.76 -1.65
CA SER A 108 -11.24 -2.94 -2.80
C SER A 108 -10.12 -2.93 -3.84
N SER A 109 -10.51 -2.83 -5.11
CA SER A 109 -9.59 -2.56 -6.21
C SER A 109 -9.60 -1.08 -6.57
N GLN A 110 -8.53 -0.62 -7.22
CA GLN A 110 -8.42 0.75 -7.75
C GLN A 110 -8.52 1.85 -6.67
N GLU A 111 -8.07 1.58 -5.46
CA GLU A 111 -7.99 2.58 -4.40
C GLU A 111 -7.10 3.73 -4.85
N GLU A 112 -5.85 3.46 -5.28
CA GLU A 112 -4.83 4.40 -5.75
C GLU A 112 -5.22 5.20 -7.02
N THR A 113 -6.30 4.82 -7.67
CA THR A 113 -6.78 5.41 -8.93
C THR A 113 -8.19 5.97 -8.84
N GLY A 114 -8.67 6.26 -7.62
CA GLY A 114 -9.94 6.95 -7.38
C GLY A 114 -11.00 6.14 -6.64
N GLY A 115 -10.65 5.01 -6.00
CA GLY A 115 -11.53 4.31 -5.06
C GLY A 115 -12.78 3.66 -5.66
N SER A 116 -12.80 3.39 -6.97
CA SER A 116 -14.00 2.89 -7.65
C SER A 116 -14.43 1.50 -7.15
N GLY A 117 -13.48 0.66 -6.72
CA GLY A 117 -13.77 -0.64 -6.13
C GLY A 117 -14.51 -0.52 -4.79
N ALA A 118 -14.09 0.42 -3.95
CA ALA A 118 -14.78 0.69 -2.67
C ALA A 118 -16.19 1.21 -2.90
N ALA A 119 -16.38 2.14 -3.85
CA ALA A 119 -17.70 2.67 -4.18
C ALA A 119 -18.67 1.57 -4.68
N ALA A 120 -18.23 0.72 -5.61
CA ALA A 120 -19.06 -0.36 -6.16
C ALA A 120 -19.34 -1.45 -5.11
N GLY A 121 -18.32 -1.87 -4.37
CA GLY A 121 -18.45 -2.91 -3.35
C GLY A 121 -19.28 -2.45 -2.15
N GLY A 122 -19.09 -1.21 -1.70
CA GLY A 122 -19.89 -0.60 -0.64
C GLY A 122 -21.38 -0.50 -1.01
N PHE A 123 -21.64 -0.05 -2.24
CA PHE A 123 -23.03 -0.04 -2.76
C PHE A 123 -23.66 -1.44 -2.76
N ALA A 124 -22.93 -2.45 -3.24
CA ALA A 124 -23.42 -3.83 -3.29
C ALA A 124 -23.61 -4.45 -1.90
N ALA A 125 -22.72 -4.15 -0.95
CA ALA A 125 -22.80 -4.65 0.42
C ALA A 125 -23.92 -3.97 1.22
N ALA A 126 -24.23 -2.71 0.90
CA ALA A 126 -25.21 -1.86 1.59
C ALA A 126 -25.12 -1.97 3.13
N PRO A 127 -23.96 -1.66 3.72
CA PRO A 127 -23.76 -1.79 5.16
C PRO A 127 -24.49 -0.68 5.93
N ASP A 128 -24.93 -0.98 7.16
CA ASP A 128 -25.45 0.03 8.09
C ASP A 128 -24.30 0.88 8.66
N GLU A 129 -23.15 0.27 8.86
CA GLU A 129 -21.92 0.91 9.35
C GLU A 129 -20.72 0.38 8.56
N ALA A 130 -19.70 1.21 8.35
CA ALA A 130 -18.49 0.82 7.66
C ALA A 130 -17.24 1.37 8.39
N ILE A 131 -16.17 0.60 8.37
CA ILE A 131 -14.85 0.98 8.87
C ILE A 131 -13.88 0.85 7.70
N ALA A 132 -13.28 1.96 7.28
CA ALA A 132 -12.16 1.94 6.36
C ALA A 132 -10.87 1.67 7.15
N VAL A 133 -10.06 0.75 6.64
CA VAL A 133 -8.76 0.39 7.21
C VAL A 133 -7.71 0.69 6.18
N ASP A 134 -6.76 1.53 6.55
CA ASP A 134 -5.68 1.98 5.68
C ASP A 134 -4.43 2.30 6.50
N VAL A 135 -3.31 2.54 5.84
CA VAL A 135 -2.08 3.00 6.49
C VAL A 135 -2.01 4.53 6.51
N SER A 136 -1.19 5.08 7.39
CA SER A 136 -0.98 6.52 7.47
C SER A 136 0.50 6.86 7.69
N PHE A 137 0.80 8.17 7.68
CA PHE A 137 2.16 8.67 7.76
C PHE A 137 2.73 8.55 9.17
N ALA A 138 3.87 7.90 9.31
CA ALA A 138 4.72 8.01 10.48
C ALA A 138 5.71 9.17 10.32
N MET A 139 6.24 9.66 11.44
CA MET A 139 7.23 10.73 11.45
C MET A 139 8.46 10.37 10.61
N ALA A 140 8.76 11.23 9.63
CA ALA A 140 9.94 11.15 8.78
C ALA A 140 10.53 12.55 8.52
N PRO A 141 11.80 12.67 8.13
CA PRO A 141 12.38 13.94 7.75
C PRO A 141 11.56 14.66 6.68
N GLY A 142 11.28 15.94 6.89
CA GLY A 142 10.50 16.76 5.97
C GLY A 142 8.99 16.75 6.21
N LEU A 143 8.46 15.88 7.06
CA LEU A 143 7.04 15.86 7.42
C LEU A 143 6.76 16.72 8.65
N LYS A 144 5.56 17.31 8.70
CA LYS A 144 5.08 18.08 9.85
C LYS A 144 4.60 17.12 10.94
N LYS A 145 5.02 17.38 12.19
CA LYS A 145 4.73 16.52 13.34
C LYS A 145 3.24 16.32 13.58
N GLU A 146 2.46 17.35 13.37
CA GLU A 146 1.00 17.36 13.57
C GLU A 146 0.23 16.55 12.50
N LYS A 147 0.92 16.09 11.47
CA LYS A 147 0.35 15.24 10.38
C LYS A 147 0.87 13.81 10.39
N CYS A 148 1.56 13.41 11.45
CA CYS A 148 2.21 12.11 11.51
C CYS A 148 1.96 11.43 12.84
N GLY A 149 1.70 10.13 12.78
CA GLY A 149 1.70 9.27 13.94
C GLY A 149 3.12 8.85 14.36
N LYS A 150 3.21 8.31 15.54
CA LYS A 150 4.43 7.68 16.06
C LYS A 150 4.46 6.22 15.62
N LEU A 151 5.48 5.82 14.89
CA LEU A 151 5.67 4.41 14.52
C LEU A 151 5.79 3.54 15.79
N GLY A 152 4.95 2.49 15.87
CA GLY A 152 4.82 1.66 17.08
C GLY A 152 3.96 2.28 18.18
N GLY A 153 3.27 3.39 17.91
CA GLY A 153 2.36 4.06 18.86
C GLY A 153 0.94 3.48 18.89
N GLY A 154 0.69 2.40 18.18
CA GLY A 154 -0.63 1.78 18.09
C GLY A 154 -1.44 2.24 16.87
N ALA A 155 -2.66 1.75 16.75
CA ALA A 155 -3.57 2.08 15.67
C ALA A 155 -3.90 3.59 15.64
N MET A 156 -4.04 4.14 14.45
CA MET A 156 -4.46 5.54 14.27
C MET A 156 -5.97 5.57 14.05
N ILE A 157 -6.69 6.26 14.92
CA ILE A 157 -8.14 6.44 14.82
C ILE A 157 -8.41 7.77 14.14
N GLY A 158 -9.03 7.72 12.98
CA GLY A 158 -9.28 8.90 12.14
C GLY A 158 -10.44 9.77 12.65
N PHE A 159 -10.23 11.07 12.63
CA PHE A 159 -11.26 12.10 12.82
C PHE A 159 -11.27 13.03 11.62
N SER A 160 -12.40 13.17 10.96
CA SER A 160 -12.55 13.98 9.76
C SER A 160 -14.00 14.45 9.62
N PRO A 161 -14.26 15.55 8.93
CA PRO A 161 -15.64 15.97 8.61
C PRO A 161 -16.42 14.94 7.77
N SER A 162 -15.74 14.03 7.07
CA SER A 162 -16.35 12.96 6.27
C SER A 162 -16.56 11.65 7.03
N LEU A 163 -16.06 11.55 8.26
CA LEU A 163 -16.22 10.36 9.11
C LEU A 163 -17.31 10.59 10.17
N ASP A 164 -17.95 9.49 10.60
CA ASP A 164 -18.86 9.55 11.73
C ASP A 164 -18.10 9.77 13.03
N TYR A 165 -18.30 10.93 13.64
CA TYR A 165 -17.60 11.31 14.87
C TYR A 165 -17.92 10.37 16.04
N SER A 166 -19.16 9.87 16.14
CA SER A 166 -19.57 8.99 17.23
C SER A 166 -18.91 7.62 17.13
N MET A 167 -18.73 7.11 15.90
CA MET A 167 -17.98 5.88 15.65
C MET A 167 -16.50 6.04 16.01
N SER A 168 -15.83 7.13 15.58
CA SER A 168 -14.44 7.41 15.94
C SER A 168 -14.24 7.46 17.46
N ARG A 169 -15.15 8.15 18.17
CA ARG A 169 -15.13 8.19 19.65
C ARG A 169 -15.39 6.83 20.29
N THR A 170 -16.23 6.01 19.67
CA THR A 170 -16.50 4.65 20.16
C THR A 170 -15.27 3.76 20.00
N LEU A 171 -14.56 3.85 18.88
CA LEU A 171 -13.31 3.13 18.65
C LEU A 171 -12.23 3.54 19.67
N GLU A 172 -12.09 4.84 19.93
CA GLU A 172 -11.16 5.38 20.92
C GLU A 172 -11.49 4.83 22.34
N ARG A 173 -12.76 4.94 22.75
CA ARG A 173 -13.22 4.40 24.04
C ARG A 173 -12.96 2.89 24.16
N ILE A 174 -13.27 2.11 23.12
CA ILE A 174 -13.01 0.66 23.14
C ILE A 174 -11.50 0.38 23.28
N ALA A 175 -10.65 1.14 22.60
CA ALA A 175 -9.21 1.00 22.71
C ALA A 175 -8.73 1.29 24.14
N ASP A 176 -9.21 2.37 24.77
CA ASP A 176 -8.90 2.74 26.14
C ASP A 176 -9.34 1.66 27.14
N GLU A 177 -10.60 1.23 27.08
CA GLU A 177 -11.18 0.21 27.96
C GLU A 177 -10.45 -1.14 27.91
N ASN A 178 -9.84 -1.46 26.76
CA ASN A 178 -9.12 -2.72 26.56
C ASN A 178 -7.59 -2.57 26.59
N GLY A 179 -7.07 -1.39 26.92
CA GLY A 179 -5.62 -1.14 26.97
C GLY A 179 -4.93 -1.29 25.63
N ILE A 180 -5.64 -1.04 24.51
CA ILE A 180 -5.10 -1.10 23.16
C ILE A 180 -4.40 0.22 22.86
N ALA A 181 -3.11 0.15 22.56
CA ALA A 181 -2.36 1.34 22.17
C ALA A 181 -2.93 1.94 20.89
N HIS A 182 -3.24 3.23 20.93
CA HIS A 182 -3.81 3.96 19.79
C HIS A 182 -3.37 5.41 19.77
N GLN A 183 -3.63 6.07 18.66
CA GLN A 183 -3.36 7.47 18.42
C GLN A 183 -4.55 8.08 17.66
N CYS A 184 -4.79 9.38 17.83
CA CYS A 184 -5.79 10.10 17.05
C CYS A 184 -5.12 10.74 15.83
N GLU A 185 -5.77 10.65 14.68
CA GLU A 185 -5.39 11.35 13.46
C GLU A 185 -6.50 12.28 13.01
N VAL A 186 -6.16 13.54 12.78
CA VAL A 186 -7.11 14.53 12.24
C VAL A 186 -6.82 14.72 10.76
N MET A 187 -7.80 14.39 9.94
CA MET A 187 -7.71 14.45 8.49
C MET A 187 -8.63 15.53 7.93
N SER A 188 -8.18 16.22 6.88
CA SER A 188 -8.97 17.25 6.19
C SER A 188 -9.68 16.72 4.92
N GLY A 189 -9.41 15.48 4.54
CA GLY A 189 -9.95 14.84 3.35
C GLY A 189 -10.71 13.55 3.64
N SER A 190 -11.12 12.85 2.60
CA SER A 190 -11.64 11.50 2.69
C SER A 190 -10.50 10.51 3.02
N THR A 191 -10.87 9.43 3.68
CA THR A 191 -10.02 8.24 3.82
C THR A 191 -10.27 7.30 2.64
N GLY A 192 -9.30 6.49 2.31
CA GLY A 192 -9.37 5.51 1.23
C GLY A 192 -10.46 4.47 1.36
#